data_df9a97bfbb92e0951f974f176a220a97
#
_entry.id   df9a97bfbb92e0951f974f176a220a97
#
_cell.length_a   1.000
_cell.length_b   1.000
_cell.length_c   1.000
_cell.angle_alpha   90.00
_cell.angle_beta   90.00
_cell.angle_gamma   90.00
#
_symmetry.space_group_name_H-M   'P 1'
#
loop_
_entity.id
_entity.type
_entity.pdbx_description
1 polymer ?
#
loop_
_entity_poly.entity_id
_entity_poly.type
_entity_poly.pdbx_seq_one_letter_code
_entity_poly.pdbx_strand_id
1 'polypeptide(L)'
;WPEIVRVSRIHRCESLLLGLSDVNRSHLEELISEVMCDVVVLHAPPGWQLEQVKRVLVPTRGHGDHDKFRARLLGNLCRTGKREVTFLQVLPESAKADQFDRAERQLTQYAREEVPNEVDTLVVRSDHPAEEITRQAEAYDLVVLGLHRVGRTGRRLSPLAPFLAQHTHCATVMISRRG
;
A
#
# COMPACT_ATOMS: atom_id res chain seq x y z
N TRP A 1 6.26 -4.86 -21.33
CA TRP A 1 5.70 -5.85 -20.39
C TRP A 1 5.72 -7.30 -20.89
N PRO A 2 5.57 -7.61 -22.20
CA PRO A 2 5.50 -9.00 -22.69
C PRO A 2 6.65 -9.88 -22.21
N GLU A 3 7.87 -9.34 -22.16
CA GLU A 3 9.05 -10.08 -21.70
C GLU A 3 9.01 -10.39 -20.20
N ILE A 4 8.55 -9.46 -19.38
CA ILE A 4 8.38 -9.66 -17.94
C ILE A 4 7.33 -10.74 -17.68
N VAL A 5 6.21 -10.69 -18.38
CA VAL A 5 5.14 -11.69 -18.31
C VAL A 5 5.67 -13.06 -18.73
N ARG A 6 6.42 -13.13 -19.83
CA ARG A 6 7.04 -14.37 -20.32
C ARG A 6 7.99 -14.98 -19.29
N VAL A 7 8.91 -14.16 -18.73
CA VAL A 7 9.88 -14.61 -17.73
C VAL A 7 9.18 -15.07 -16.46
N SER A 8 8.19 -14.32 -15.96
CA SER A 8 7.44 -14.70 -14.77
C SER A 8 6.75 -16.06 -14.91
N ARG A 9 6.24 -16.39 -16.09
CA ARG A 9 5.61 -17.68 -16.40
C ARG A 9 6.62 -18.82 -16.50
N ILE A 10 7.73 -18.60 -17.21
CA ILE A 10 8.78 -19.62 -17.40
C ILE A 10 9.38 -20.03 -16.07
N HIS A 11 9.69 -19.04 -15.23
CA HIS A 11 10.32 -19.28 -13.93
C HIS A 11 9.32 -19.55 -12.80
N ARG A 12 8.01 -19.57 -13.09
CA ARG A 12 6.95 -19.79 -12.08
C ARG A 12 7.12 -18.89 -10.87
N CYS A 13 7.39 -17.61 -11.09
CA CYS A 13 7.62 -16.66 -10.01
C CYS A 13 6.41 -16.62 -9.07
N GLU A 14 6.66 -16.68 -7.77
CA GLU A 14 5.62 -16.46 -6.75
C GLU A 14 5.30 -14.99 -6.58
N SER A 15 6.29 -14.12 -6.77
CA SER A 15 6.15 -12.67 -6.70
C SER A 15 7.07 -11.97 -7.70
N LEU A 16 6.65 -10.79 -8.14
CA LEU A 16 7.37 -9.92 -9.05
C LEU A 16 7.57 -8.56 -8.39
N LEU A 17 8.82 -8.12 -8.28
CA LEU A 17 9.17 -6.79 -7.78
C LEU A 17 9.62 -5.91 -8.95
N LEU A 18 8.98 -4.75 -9.09
CA LEU A 18 9.24 -3.80 -10.16
C LEU A 18 9.54 -2.41 -9.60
N GLY A 19 10.65 -1.81 -10.04
CA GLY A 19 10.89 -0.39 -9.86
C GLY A 19 10.36 0.39 -11.06
N LEU A 20 9.53 1.38 -10.85
CA LEU A 20 8.96 2.23 -11.89
C LEU A 20 9.28 3.70 -11.62
N SER A 21 9.81 4.39 -12.61
CA SER A 21 10.03 5.83 -12.57
C SER A 21 8.74 6.63 -12.82
N ASP A 22 7.80 6.04 -13.54
CA ASP A 22 6.47 6.58 -13.79
C ASP A 22 5.40 5.52 -13.52
N VAL A 23 4.34 5.90 -12.82
CA VAL A 23 3.23 5.02 -12.46
C VAL A 23 2.02 5.35 -13.33
N ASN A 24 1.93 4.64 -14.46
CA ASN A 24 0.78 4.72 -15.33
C ASN A 24 -0.23 3.62 -14.99
N ARG A 25 -1.47 4.03 -14.68
CA ARG A 25 -2.54 3.12 -14.27
C ARG A 25 -2.85 2.04 -15.31
N SER A 26 -2.95 2.44 -16.60
CA SER A 26 -3.30 1.50 -17.67
C SER A 26 -2.23 0.43 -17.86
N HIS A 27 -0.96 0.81 -17.77
CA HIS A 27 0.16 -0.11 -17.85
C HIS A 27 0.20 -1.09 -16.66
N LEU A 28 -0.13 -0.60 -15.45
CA LEU A 28 -0.24 -1.48 -14.27
C LEU A 28 -1.43 -2.44 -14.39
N GLU A 29 -2.58 -1.98 -14.88
CA GLU A 29 -3.77 -2.81 -15.12
C GLU A 29 -3.46 -3.92 -16.12
N GLU A 30 -2.77 -3.61 -17.22
CA GLU A 30 -2.31 -4.58 -18.23
C GLU A 30 -1.39 -5.62 -17.60
N LEU A 31 -0.30 -5.19 -16.98
CA LEU A 31 0.67 -6.09 -16.34
C LEU A 31 0.01 -7.02 -15.31
N ILE A 32 -0.76 -6.46 -14.38
CA ILE A 32 -1.41 -7.22 -13.30
C ILE A 32 -2.45 -8.21 -13.85
N SER A 33 -3.06 -7.92 -15.00
CA SER A 33 -4.01 -8.82 -15.64
C SER A 33 -3.34 -10.03 -16.31
N GLU A 34 -2.08 -9.89 -16.70
CA GLU A 34 -1.35 -10.91 -17.46
C GLU A 34 -0.45 -11.81 -16.61
N VAL A 35 0.04 -11.32 -15.47
CA VAL A 35 0.90 -12.10 -14.60
C VAL A 35 0.09 -13.01 -13.65
N MET A 36 0.65 -14.18 -13.34
CA MET A 36 0.04 -15.20 -12.47
C MET A 36 0.67 -15.23 -11.07
N CYS A 37 1.27 -14.12 -10.63
CA CYS A 37 1.95 -14.01 -9.33
C CYS A 37 1.59 -12.71 -8.62
N ASP A 38 1.97 -12.59 -7.37
CA ASP A 38 1.87 -11.33 -6.63
C ASP A 38 2.79 -10.29 -7.27
N VAL A 39 2.35 -9.04 -7.33
CA VAL A 39 3.13 -7.94 -7.90
C VAL A 39 3.37 -6.87 -6.85
N VAL A 40 4.62 -6.49 -6.69
CA VAL A 40 5.04 -5.35 -5.88
C VAL A 40 5.65 -4.31 -6.80
N VAL A 41 5.13 -3.11 -6.76
CA VAL A 41 5.65 -1.97 -7.51
C VAL A 41 6.23 -0.97 -6.54
N LEU A 42 7.51 -0.64 -6.72
CA LEU A 42 8.19 0.45 -6.03
C LEU A 42 8.27 1.65 -6.97
N HIS A 43 7.73 2.76 -6.53
CA HIS A 43 7.97 4.07 -7.09
C HIS A 43 8.69 4.93 -6.05
N ALA A 44 9.85 5.47 -6.40
CA ALA A 44 10.67 6.21 -5.46
C ALA A 44 11.29 7.43 -6.14
N PRO A 45 11.46 8.54 -5.41
CA PRO A 45 12.15 9.72 -5.93
C PRO A 45 13.63 9.41 -6.20
N PRO A 46 14.29 10.20 -7.07
CA PRO A 46 15.72 10.04 -7.32
C PRO A 46 16.56 10.11 -6.04
N GLY A 47 17.50 9.18 -5.90
CA GLY A 47 18.40 9.12 -4.74
C GLY A 47 17.80 8.48 -3.49
N TRP A 48 16.55 7.99 -3.55
CA TRP A 48 15.94 7.27 -2.43
C TRP A 48 16.69 5.98 -2.11
N GLN A 49 16.85 5.71 -0.82
CA GLN A 49 17.51 4.49 -0.31
C GLN A 49 16.67 3.88 0.81
N LEU A 50 16.50 2.58 0.77
CA LEU A 50 15.69 1.84 1.74
C LEU A 50 16.24 1.96 3.19
N GLU A 51 17.54 2.10 3.32
CA GLU A 51 18.24 2.25 4.60
C GLU A 51 17.88 3.55 5.33
N GLN A 52 17.45 4.56 4.59
CA GLN A 52 17.04 5.87 5.12
C GLN A 52 15.58 5.90 5.60
N VAL A 53 14.80 4.88 5.26
CA VAL A 53 13.39 4.77 5.67
C VAL A 53 13.31 4.54 7.17
N LYS A 54 12.69 5.46 7.89
CA LYS A 54 12.44 5.40 9.33
C LYS A 54 10.95 5.30 9.64
N ARG A 55 10.11 6.02 8.91
CA ARG A 55 8.66 6.11 9.12
C ARG A 55 7.90 5.58 7.91
N VAL A 56 7.02 4.62 8.16
CA VAL A 56 6.22 3.94 7.13
C VAL A 56 4.74 4.20 7.40
N LEU A 57 4.03 4.72 6.41
CA LEU A 57 2.58 4.90 6.43
C LEU A 57 1.90 3.76 5.69
N VAL A 58 0.86 3.18 6.29
CA VAL A 58 0.08 2.08 5.72
C VAL A 58 -1.40 2.50 5.64
N PRO A 59 -1.82 3.16 4.56
CA PRO A 59 -3.23 3.45 4.34
C PRO A 59 -4.03 2.15 4.17
N THR A 60 -5.14 2.03 4.89
CA THR A 60 -6.02 0.86 4.86
C THR A 60 -7.48 1.27 4.90
N ARG A 61 -8.34 0.41 4.37
CA ARG A 61 -9.80 0.59 4.46
C ARG A 61 -10.39 0.08 5.79
N GLY A 62 -9.54 -0.46 6.67
CA GLY A 62 -9.94 -1.05 7.93
C GLY A 62 -10.24 -2.54 7.82
N HIS A 63 -11.23 -3.01 8.58
CA HIS A 63 -11.54 -4.43 8.73
C HIS A 63 -11.79 -5.14 7.38
N GLY A 64 -11.14 -6.30 7.20
CA GLY A 64 -11.26 -7.12 5.98
C GLY A 64 -10.19 -6.89 4.92
N ASP A 65 -9.27 -5.95 5.15
CA ASP A 65 -8.16 -5.65 4.23
C ASP A 65 -6.86 -6.39 4.61
N HIS A 66 -6.99 -7.55 5.28
CA HIS A 66 -5.82 -8.36 5.65
C HIS A 66 -5.04 -8.82 4.42
N ASP A 67 -3.76 -8.45 4.40
CA ASP A 67 -2.82 -8.84 3.35
C ASP A 67 -1.59 -9.53 3.95
N LYS A 68 -1.55 -10.86 3.85
CA LYS A 68 -0.42 -11.66 4.33
C LYS A 68 0.90 -11.28 3.67
N PHE A 69 0.85 -10.81 2.42
CA PHE A 69 2.05 -10.39 1.72
C PHE A 69 2.54 -9.05 2.27
N ARG A 70 1.61 -8.09 2.50
CA ARG A 70 1.94 -6.81 3.14
C ARG A 70 2.50 -7.03 4.55
N ALA A 71 1.88 -7.89 5.34
CA ALA A 71 2.37 -8.25 6.69
C ALA A 71 3.80 -8.82 6.64
N ARG A 72 4.12 -9.70 5.70
CA ARG A 72 5.47 -10.23 5.49
C ARG A 72 6.46 -9.14 5.08
N LEU A 73 6.06 -8.24 4.18
CA LEU A 73 6.88 -7.12 3.74
C LEU A 73 7.20 -6.19 4.91
N LEU A 74 6.19 -5.75 5.65
CA LEU A 74 6.36 -4.89 6.83
C LEU A 74 7.20 -5.56 7.92
N GLY A 75 6.96 -6.83 8.20
CA GLY A 75 7.76 -7.62 9.14
C GLY A 75 9.23 -7.72 8.72
N ASN A 76 9.52 -7.86 7.44
CA ASN A 76 10.90 -7.86 6.93
C ASN A 76 11.53 -6.47 7.04
N LEU A 77 10.80 -5.42 6.69
CA LEU A 77 11.27 -4.03 6.83
C LEU A 77 11.62 -3.71 8.29
N CYS A 78 10.80 -4.10 9.25
CA CYS A 78 11.05 -3.86 10.67
C CYS A 78 12.21 -4.70 11.23
N ARG A 79 12.50 -5.88 10.67
CA ARG A 79 13.65 -6.70 11.07
C ARG A 79 14.99 -6.16 10.56
N THR A 80 15.00 -5.53 9.39
CA THR A 80 16.23 -5.01 8.76
C THR A 80 16.63 -3.63 9.24
N GLY A 81 15.79 -2.98 10.04
CA GLY A 81 16.06 -1.67 10.61
C GLY A 81 14.95 -1.24 11.57
N LYS A 82 15.29 -0.36 12.51
CA LYS A 82 14.30 0.26 13.41
C LYS A 82 13.41 1.20 12.57
N ARG A 83 12.15 0.83 12.41
CA ARG A 83 11.15 1.59 11.66
C ARG A 83 9.87 1.70 12.45
N GLU A 84 9.28 2.88 12.39
CA GLU A 84 7.98 3.19 12.96
C GLU A 84 6.92 2.98 11.88
N VAL A 85 5.94 2.14 12.14
CA VAL A 85 4.85 1.82 11.21
C VAL A 85 3.56 2.40 11.75
N THR A 86 2.89 3.22 10.94
CA THR A 86 1.58 3.80 11.27
C THR A 86 0.55 3.31 10.28
N PHE A 87 -0.50 2.66 10.79
CA PHE A 87 -1.68 2.33 9.99
C PHE A 87 -2.65 3.51 9.99
N LEU A 88 -3.09 3.91 8.80
CA LEU A 88 -3.99 5.05 8.60
C LEU A 88 -5.33 4.57 8.06
N GLN A 89 -6.42 5.00 8.68
CA GLN A 89 -7.78 4.86 8.14
C GLN A 89 -8.42 6.24 8.00
N VAL A 90 -8.97 6.51 6.82
CA VAL A 90 -9.74 7.73 6.55
C VAL A 90 -11.22 7.38 6.57
N LEU A 91 -11.99 8.05 7.41
CA LEU A 91 -13.44 7.97 7.48
C LEU A 91 -14.06 9.21 6.81
N PRO A 92 -15.31 9.13 6.33
CA PRO A 92 -16.00 10.31 5.82
C PRO A 92 -16.22 11.34 6.94
N GLU A 93 -16.32 12.62 6.59
CA GLU A 93 -16.59 13.71 7.54
C GLU A 93 -17.89 13.48 8.34
N SER A 94 -18.87 12.82 7.71
CA SER A 94 -20.15 12.47 8.32
C SER A 94 -20.08 11.33 9.35
N ALA A 95 -18.90 10.71 9.56
CA ALA A 95 -18.75 9.62 10.52
C ALA A 95 -19.04 10.08 11.94
N LYS A 96 -19.92 9.36 12.62
CA LYS A 96 -20.31 9.64 14.01
C LYS A 96 -19.20 9.23 14.99
N ALA A 97 -19.26 9.75 16.22
CA ALA A 97 -18.26 9.45 17.25
C ALA A 97 -18.12 7.94 17.53
N ASP A 98 -19.25 7.21 17.60
CA ASP A 98 -19.25 5.77 17.83
C ASP A 98 -18.62 4.97 16.67
N GLN A 99 -18.74 5.46 15.44
CA GLN A 99 -18.07 4.87 14.28
C GLN A 99 -16.55 5.14 14.32
N PHE A 100 -16.16 6.33 14.75
CA PHE A 100 -14.76 6.70 14.90
C PHE A 100 -14.09 5.82 15.97
N ASP A 101 -14.67 5.74 17.17
CA ASP A 101 -14.15 4.92 18.26
C ASP A 101 -14.08 3.43 17.89
N ARG A 102 -15.05 2.95 17.11
CA ARG A 102 -15.01 1.57 16.59
C ARG A 102 -13.87 1.37 15.60
N ALA A 103 -13.68 2.33 14.70
CA ALA A 103 -12.60 2.27 13.71
C ALA A 103 -11.22 2.28 14.40
N GLU A 104 -11.02 3.12 15.43
CA GLU A 104 -9.76 3.13 16.18
C GLU A 104 -9.46 1.77 16.83
N ARG A 105 -10.44 1.18 17.52
CA ARG A 105 -10.27 -0.14 18.14
C ARG A 105 -9.97 -1.23 17.11
N GLN A 106 -10.72 -1.25 16.00
CA GLN A 106 -10.54 -2.23 14.94
C GLN A 106 -9.20 -2.05 14.23
N LEU A 107 -8.78 -0.81 13.96
CA LEU A 107 -7.50 -0.52 13.33
C LEU A 107 -6.34 -0.94 14.23
N THR A 108 -6.42 -0.67 15.52
CA THR A 108 -5.39 -1.07 16.51
C THR A 108 -5.24 -2.59 16.58
N GLN A 109 -6.35 -3.31 16.64
CA GLN A 109 -6.30 -4.78 16.62
C GLN A 109 -5.69 -5.28 15.32
N TYR A 110 -6.15 -4.78 14.19
CA TYR A 110 -5.70 -5.14 12.86
C TYR A 110 -4.19 -4.89 12.68
N ALA A 111 -3.69 -3.72 13.08
CA ALA A 111 -2.28 -3.37 12.96
C ALA A 111 -1.37 -4.32 13.77
N ARG A 112 -1.79 -4.69 14.98
CA ARG A 112 -1.07 -5.64 15.82
C ARG A 112 -1.04 -7.06 15.25
N GLU A 113 -2.06 -7.45 14.51
CA GLU A 113 -2.10 -8.77 13.84
C GLU A 113 -1.16 -8.82 12.63
N GLU A 114 -0.97 -7.69 11.92
CA GLU A 114 -0.09 -7.62 10.75
C GLU A 114 1.39 -7.41 11.11
N VAL A 115 1.68 -6.62 12.14
CA VAL A 115 3.06 -6.29 12.53
C VAL A 115 3.27 -6.66 13.99
N PRO A 116 4.15 -7.61 14.30
CA PRO A 116 4.37 -8.09 15.66
C PRO A 116 5.11 -7.10 16.57
N ASN A 117 5.63 -6.00 16.00
CA ASN A 117 6.31 -4.94 16.72
C ASN A 117 5.32 -3.85 17.17
N GLU A 118 5.83 -2.86 17.91
CA GLU A 118 5.07 -1.67 18.24
C GLU A 118 4.65 -0.94 16.96
N VAL A 119 3.35 -0.68 16.84
CA VAL A 119 2.74 0.00 15.69
C VAL A 119 1.83 1.12 16.19
N ASP A 120 1.83 2.21 15.44
CA ASP A 120 0.90 3.31 15.65
C ASP A 120 -0.33 3.17 14.75
N THR A 121 -1.42 3.78 15.19
CA THR A 121 -2.66 3.84 14.42
C THR A 121 -3.20 5.25 14.39
N LEU A 122 -3.71 5.66 13.25
CA LEU A 122 -4.28 6.98 13.03
C LEU A 122 -5.60 6.85 12.27
N VAL A 123 -6.67 7.37 12.87
CA VAL A 123 -7.97 7.50 12.21
C VAL A 123 -8.25 8.99 12.03
N VAL A 124 -8.60 9.38 10.81
CA VAL A 124 -8.90 10.76 10.45
C VAL A 124 -10.22 10.84 9.71
N ARG A 125 -10.84 12.02 9.67
CA ARG A 125 -12.05 12.29 8.87
C ARG A 125 -11.69 13.12 7.66
N SER A 126 -12.15 12.70 6.50
CA SER A 126 -12.09 13.47 5.27
C SER A 126 -13.00 12.86 4.20
N ASP A 127 -13.70 13.70 3.46
CA ASP A 127 -14.45 13.27 2.27
C ASP A 127 -13.54 13.17 1.03
N HIS A 128 -12.26 13.55 1.17
CA HIS A 128 -11.21 13.49 0.15
C HIS A 128 -10.05 12.58 0.60
N PRO A 129 -10.25 11.26 0.65
CA PRO A 129 -9.27 10.35 1.26
C PRO A 129 -7.91 10.35 0.54
N ALA A 130 -7.87 10.59 -0.78
CA ALA A 130 -6.61 10.61 -1.51
C ALA A 130 -5.73 11.79 -1.12
N GLU A 131 -6.32 13.00 -1.04
CA GLU A 131 -5.64 14.21 -0.62
C GLU A 131 -5.21 14.13 0.85
N GLU A 132 -6.08 13.57 1.70
CA GLU A 132 -5.78 13.41 3.12
C GLU A 132 -4.60 12.44 3.34
N ILE A 133 -4.56 11.31 2.64
CA ILE A 133 -3.45 10.38 2.71
C ILE A 133 -2.15 11.03 2.20
N THR A 134 -2.24 11.81 1.10
CA THR A 134 -1.09 12.57 0.58
C THR A 134 -0.56 13.56 1.62
N ARG A 135 -1.44 14.28 2.29
CA ARG A 135 -1.08 15.23 3.36
C ARG A 135 -0.41 14.53 4.54
N GLN A 136 -0.94 13.38 4.97
CA GLN A 136 -0.32 12.59 6.03
C GLN A 136 1.05 12.05 5.61
N ALA A 137 1.20 11.64 4.34
CA ALA A 137 2.43 11.07 3.81
C ALA A 137 3.63 12.03 3.85
N GLU A 138 3.42 13.34 3.95
CA GLU A 138 4.49 14.34 4.11
C GLU A 138 5.37 14.10 5.33
N ALA A 139 4.83 13.45 6.36
CA ALA A 139 5.55 13.12 7.59
C ALA A 139 6.26 11.75 7.54
N TYR A 140 6.20 11.03 6.41
CA TYR A 140 6.70 9.66 6.29
C TYR A 140 7.70 9.52 5.14
N ASP A 141 8.51 8.46 5.18
CA ASP A 141 9.57 8.17 4.20
C ASP A 141 9.11 7.15 3.15
N LEU A 142 8.09 6.36 3.50
CA LEU A 142 7.54 5.31 2.66
C LEU A 142 6.03 5.15 2.90
N VAL A 143 5.27 5.02 1.82
CA VAL A 143 3.85 4.60 1.86
C VAL A 143 3.73 3.18 1.31
N VAL A 144 3.06 2.29 2.05
CA VAL A 144 2.79 0.91 1.62
C VAL A 144 1.29 0.71 1.50
N LEU A 145 0.80 0.41 0.31
CA LEU A 145 -0.63 0.27 0.06
C LEU A 145 -0.97 -0.87 -0.90
N GLY A 146 -2.20 -1.36 -0.80
CA GLY A 146 -2.74 -2.36 -1.71
C GLY A 146 -3.23 -1.75 -3.02
N LEU A 147 -2.97 -2.43 -4.13
CA LEU A 147 -3.60 -2.17 -5.43
C LEU A 147 -4.95 -2.89 -5.47
N HIS A 148 -5.98 -2.19 -5.04
CA HIS A 148 -7.33 -2.76 -5.04
C HIS A 148 -7.93 -2.79 -6.43
N ARG A 149 -8.44 -3.95 -6.81
CA ARG A 149 -9.22 -4.12 -8.04
C ARG A 149 -10.64 -3.61 -7.80
N VAL A 150 -11.15 -2.81 -8.72
CA VAL A 150 -12.49 -2.21 -8.65
C VAL A 150 -13.31 -2.57 -9.88
N GLY A 151 -14.64 -2.44 -9.76
CA GLY A 151 -15.58 -2.74 -10.83
C GLY A 151 -16.06 -4.19 -10.87
N ARG A 152 -17.13 -4.45 -11.66
CA ARG A 152 -17.79 -5.77 -11.73
C ARG A 152 -16.89 -6.91 -12.21
N THR A 153 -15.87 -6.58 -13.00
CA THR A 153 -14.93 -7.56 -13.59
C THR A 153 -13.63 -7.67 -12.79
N GLY A 154 -13.42 -6.82 -11.78
CA GLY A 154 -12.16 -6.76 -11.03
C GLY A 154 -10.92 -6.42 -11.86
N ARG A 155 -11.10 -5.92 -13.09
CA ARG A 155 -10.00 -5.62 -14.02
C ARG A 155 -9.40 -4.23 -13.87
N ARG A 156 -10.11 -3.32 -13.20
CA ARG A 156 -9.65 -1.94 -12.98
C ARG A 156 -9.01 -1.80 -11.61
N LEU A 157 -7.94 -1.01 -11.54
CA LEU A 157 -7.33 -0.61 -10.28
C LEU A 157 -8.02 0.62 -9.70
N SER A 158 -8.05 0.70 -8.39
CA SER A 158 -8.42 1.94 -7.70
C SER A 158 -7.48 3.08 -8.13
N PRO A 159 -7.99 4.29 -8.36
CA PRO A 159 -7.14 5.42 -8.73
C PRO A 159 -6.22 5.90 -7.59
N LEU A 160 -6.45 5.46 -6.37
CA LEU A 160 -5.75 5.92 -5.17
C LEU A 160 -4.23 5.70 -5.25
N ALA A 161 -3.80 4.48 -5.60
CA ALA A 161 -2.39 4.15 -5.60
C ALA A 161 -1.57 4.92 -6.65
N PRO A 162 -2.00 5.01 -7.93
CA PRO A 162 -1.35 5.89 -8.91
C PRO A 162 -1.38 7.36 -8.51
N PHE A 163 -2.48 7.82 -7.91
CA PHE A 163 -2.59 9.20 -7.43
C PHE A 163 -1.53 9.49 -6.36
N LEU A 164 -1.42 8.64 -5.34
CA LEU A 164 -0.43 8.79 -4.27
C LEU A 164 1.00 8.77 -4.83
N ALA A 165 1.32 7.84 -5.72
CA ALA A 165 2.64 7.76 -6.33
C ALA A 165 3.04 9.04 -7.09
N GLN A 166 2.08 9.76 -7.67
CA GLN A 166 2.32 11.00 -8.40
C GLN A 166 2.34 12.26 -7.53
N HIS A 167 1.70 12.22 -6.34
CA HIS A 167 1.48 13.42 -5.51
C HIS A 167 2.20 13.37 -4.15
N THR A 168 2.84 12.24 -3.79
CA THR A 168 3.66 12.16 -2.58
C THR A 168 5.13 12.42 -2.89
N HIS A 169 5.85 13.00 -1.92
CA HIS A 169 7.29 13.21 -2.01
C HIS A 169 8.11 12.01 -1.53
N CYS A 170 7.49 11.08 -0.85
CA CYS A 170 8.12 9.86 -0.37
C CYS A 170 7.97 8.69 -1.37
N ALA A 171 8.72 7.63 -1.15
CA ALA A 171 8.55 6.43 -1.93
C ALA A 171 7.18 5.77 -1.67
N THR A 172 6.66 5.08 -2.68
CA THR A 172 5.43 4.30 -2.57
C THR A 172 5.68 2.85 -2.97
N VAL A 173 5.23 1.92 -2.15
CA VAL A 173 5.16 0.50 -2.45
C VAL A 173 3.70 0.11 -2.64
N MET A 174 3.38 -0.39 -3.81
CA MET A 174 2.04 -0.80 -4.20
C MET A 174 2.01 -2.32 -4.37
N ILE A 175 1.08 -2.99 -3.71
CA ILE A 175 0.99 -4.45 -3.67
C ILE A 175 -0.29 -4.91 -4.35
N SER A 176 -0.16 -5.76 -5.38
CA SER A 176 -1.27 -6.46 -6.00
C SER A 176 -1.12 -7.96 -5.74
N ARG A 177 -2.11 -8.54 -5.13
CA ARG A 177 -2.15 -9.98 -4.93
C ARG A 177 -2.66 -10.69 -6.16
N ARG A 178 -2.14 -11.89 -6.39
CA ARG A 178 -2.73 -12.86 -7.30
C ARG A 178 -4.19 -13.10 -6.89
N GLY A 179 -5.11 -12.91 -7.83
CA GLY A 179 -6.53 -13.19 -7.66
C GLY A 179 -6.82 -14.68 -7.69
#